data_d2da8779bdc53f29d80bcc862614429b
#
_entry.id   d2da8779bdc53f29d80bcc862614429b
#
_cell.length_a   1.000
_cell.length_b   1.000
_cell.length_c   1.000
_cell.angle_alpha   90.00
_cell.angle_beta   90.00
_cell.angle_gamma   90.00
#
_symmetry.space_group_name_H-M   'P 1'
#
loop_
_entity.id
_entity.type
_entity.pdbx_description
1 polymer ?
#
loop_
_entity_poly.entity_id
_entity_poly.type
_entity_poly.pdbx_seq_one_letter_code
_entity_poly.pdbx_strand_id
1 'polypeptide(L)'
;LDTNDVYAASKQQLADFGALFNKVEEANKLQADIDAKIDEVKKAVAGKGNGLAILTNGDKMSAYGKNSRYGYLHTTFGIPMADEHIQEARHGQPISFEYLQKTNPDWLFVLDRTSAVGEECKSAQMVLDNPLIHKTTAWQKGQIVYLSPDSYLAFGGYYQWHKDAQIILDAFNKTAQAPSDTATSEPKADNADSDPKNK
;
A
#
# COMPACT_ATOMS: atom_id res chain seq x y z
N LEU A 1 11.04 -4.70 18.53
CA LEU A 1 10.62 -5.78 17.64
C LEU A 1 11.69 -6.09 16.61
N ASP A 2 11.85 -7.38 16.28
CA ASP A 2 12.69 -7.80 15.16
C ASP A 2 12.04 -7.33 13.85
N THR A 3 12.82 -6.64 13.02
CA THR A 3 12.33 -6.12 11.74
C THR A 3 12.45 -7.12 10.59
N ASN A 4 13.15 -8.26 10.81
CA ASN A 4 13.24 -9.31 9.81
C ASN A 4 11.94 -10.12 9.70
N ASP A 5 11.25 -10.31 10.85
CA ASP A 5 9.91 -10.87 10.90
C ASP A 5 9.07 -10.14 11.94
N VAL A 6 8.51 -9.02 11.51
CA VAL A 6 7.69 -8.15 12.36
C VAL A 6 6.48 -8.88 12.92
N TYR A 7 5.87 -9.77 12.11
CA TYR A 7 4.66 -10.47 12.53
C TYR A 7 4.95 -11.51 13.61
N ALA A 8 5.98 -12.34 13.42
CA ALA A 8 6.39 -13.29 14.44
C ALA A 8 6.80 -12.59 15.74
N ALA A 9 7.55 -11.48 15.65
CA ALA A 9 7.93 -10.68 16.82
C ALA A 9 6.72 -10.06 17.55
N SER A 10 5.71 -9.57 16.80
CA SER A 10 4.47 -9.03 17.37
C SER A 10 3.67 -10.12 18.09
N LYS A 11 3.58 -11.30 17.48
CA LYS A 11 2.89 -12.46 18.02
C LYS A 11 3.52 -12.92 19.36
N GLN A 12 4.84 -13.00 19.38
CA GLN A 12 5.57 -13.34 20.62
C GLN A 12 5.35 -12.28 21.69
N GLN A 13 5.44 -11.00 21.35
CA GLN A 13 5.22 -9.91 22.30
C GLN A 13 3.81 -9.94 22.91
N LEU A 14 2.79 -10.21 22.10
CA LEU A 14 1.41 -10.33 22.59
C LEU A 14 1.26 -11.52 23.55
N ALA A 15 1.88 -12.66 23.23
CA ALA A 15 1.89 -13.83 24.09
C ALA A 15 2.61 -13.55 25.43
N ASP A 16 3.77 -12.87 25.39
CA ASP A 16 4.53 -12.50 26.58
C ASP A 16 3.73 -11.56 27.49
N PHE A 17 3.03 -10.58 26.93
CA PHE A 17 2.12 -9.71 27.70
C PHE A 17 0.95 -10.50 28.29
N GLY A 18 0.35 -11.41 27.53
CA GLY A 18 -0.69 -12.31 28.03
C GLY A 18 -0.23 -13.10 29.26
N ALA A 19 0.98 -13.66 29.21
CA ALA A 19 1.57 -14.38 30.34
C ALA A 19 1.88 -13.45 31.52
N LEU A 20 2.53 -12.30 31.26
CA LEU A 20 2.93 -11.34 32.29
C LEU A 20 1.75 -10.79 33.09
N PHE A 21 0.63 -10.51 32.42
CA PHE A 21 -0.57 -9.93 33.03
C PHE A 21 -1.63 -10.96 33.39
N ASN A 22 -1.33 -12.26 33.29
CA ASN A 22 -2.27 -13.37 33.52
C ASN A 22 -3.55 -13.25 32.62
N LYS A 23 -3.32 -12.92 31.36
CA LYS A 23 -4.34 -12.65 30.32
C LYS A 23 -4.11 -13.51 29.07
N VAL A 24 -3.69 -14.76 29.26
CA VAL A 24 -3.31 -15.65 28.15
C VAL A 24 -4.49 -15.90 27.19
N GLU A 25 -5.70 -16.10 27.73
CA GLU A 25 -6.88 -16.35 26.90
C GLU A 25 -7.25 -15.12 26.04
N GLU A 26 -7.17 -13.93 26.65
CA GLU A 26 -7.41 -12.68 25.92
C GLU A 26 -6.35 -12.45 24.83
N ALA A 27 -5.08 -12.69 25.13
CA ALA A 27 -3.99 -12.59 24.14
C ALA A 27 -4.19 -13.56 22.99
N ASN A 28 -4.61 -14.80 23.26
CA ASN A 28 -4.90 -15.79 22.23
C ASN A 28 -6.08 -15.37 21.34
N LYS A 29 -7.14 -14.77 21.92
CA LYS A 29 -8.28 -14.24 21.14
C LYS A 29 -7.85 -13.09 20.22
N LEU A 30 -7.08 -12.13 20.75
CA LEU A 30 -6.58 -11.01 19.96
C LEU A 30 -5.67 -11.52 18.83
N GLN A 31 -4.83 -12.53 19.09
CA GLN A 31 -3.98 -13.11 18.07
C GLN A 31 -4.78 -13.81 16.96
N ALA A 32 -5.80 -14.59 17.34
CA ALA A 32 -6.67 -15.27 16.37
C ALA A 32 -7.43 -14.27 15.50
N ASP A 33 -7.84 -13.13 16.04
CA ASP A 33 -8.51 -12.06 15.33
C ASP A 33 -7.57 -11.39 14.31
N ILE A 34 -6.30 -11.12 14.69
CA ILE A 34 -5.28 -10.64 13.73
C ILE A 34 -5.03 -11.68 12.63
N ASP A 35 -4.85 -12.96 13.00
CA ASP A 35 -4.58 -14.04 12.04
C ASP A 35 -5.71 -14.13 10.99
N ALA A 36 -6.97 -14.07 11.43
CA ALA A 36 -8.13 -14.08 10.54
C ALA A 36 -8.13 -12.87 9.60
N LYS A 37 -7.81 -11.69 10.11
CA LYS A 37 -7.75 -10.47 9.32
C LYS A 37 -6.64 -10.52 8.27
N ILE A 38 -5.48 -11.06 8.62
CA ILE A 38 -4.37 -11.28 7.68
C ILE A 38 -4.77 -12.25 6.58
N ASP A 39 -5.51 -13.32 6.90
CA ASP A 39 -5.98 -14.28 5.90
C ASP A 39 -7.00 -13.67 4.93
N GLU A 40 -7.84 -12.72 5.38
CA GLU A 40 -8.70 -11.93 4.50
C GLU A 40 -7.86 -11.09 3.53
N VAL A 41 -6.82 -10.40 4.04
CA VAL A 41 -5.90 -9.61 3.21
C VAL A 41 -5.23 -10.47 2.16
N LYS A 42 -4.65 -11.62 2.55
CA LYS A 42 -3.99 -12.55 1.62
C LYS A 42 -4.90 -12.95 0.46
N LYS A 43 -6.17 -13.23 0.76
CA LYS A 43 -7.18 -13.57 -0.28
C LYS A 43 -7.46 -12.39 -1.19
N ALA A 44 -7.57 -11.18 -0.63
CA ALA A 44 -7.89 -9.98 -1.39
C ALA A 44 -6.76 -9.56 -2.34
N VAL A 45 -5.50 -9.71 -1.92
CA VAL A 45 -4.33 -9.28 -2.71
C VAL A 45 -3.85 -10.32 -3.71
N ALA A 46 -4.28 -11.58 -3.59
CA ALA A 46 -3.82 -12.67 -4.44
C ALA A 46 -4.07 -12.39 -5.93
N GLY A 47 -2.99 -12.41 -6.74
CA GLY A 47 -3.06 -12.18 -8.18
C GLY A 47 -3.39 -10.74 -8.60
N LYS A 48 -3.31 -9.77 -7.68
CA LYS A 48 -3.66 -8.37 -7.96
C LYS A 48 -2.48 -7.47 -8.35
N GLY A 49 -1.33 -8.06 -8.63
CA GLY A 49 -0.13 -7.33 -9.04
C GLY A 49 0.91 -7.21 -7.94
N ASN A 50 1.99 -6.49 -8.24
CA ASN A 50 3.10 -6.25 -7.32
C ASN A 50 2.97 -4.91 -6.62
N GLY A 51 3.75 -4.72 -5.56
CA GLY A 51 3.73 -3.50 -4.78
C GLY A 51 5.11 -3.02 -4.35
N LEU A 52 5.20 -1.73 -4.07
CA LEU A 52 6.38 -1.09 -3.52
C LEU A 52 6.00 -0.31 -2.26
N ALA A 53 6.69 -0.57 -1.15
CA ALA A 53 6.55 0.21 0.08
C ALA A 53 7.53 1.37 0.09
N ILE A 54 7.04 2.59 0.29
CA ILE A 54 7.87 3.78 0.43
C ILE A 54 7.50 4.58 1.68
N LEU A 55 8.48 5.31 2.17
CA LEU A 55 8.28 6.34 3.20
C LEU A 55 8.66 7.69 2.62
N THR A 56 7.81 8.68 2.80
CA THR A 56 8.10 10.09 2.51
C THR A 56 8.48 10.84 3.78
N ASN A 57 9.45 11.75 3.67
CA ASN A 57 9.87 12.63 4.74
C ASN A 57 10.24 14.00 4.14
N GLY A 58 9.27 14.90 4.06
CA GLY A 58 9.36 16.08 3.21
C GLY A 58 9.59 15.66 1.76
N ASP A 59 10.56 16.27 1.09
CA ASP A 59 10.90 15.95 -0.31
C ASP A 59 11.74 14.66 -0.49
N LYS A 60 12.06 13.95 0.59
CA LYS A 60 12.87 12.72 0.55
C LYS A 60 11.97 11.49 0.53
N MET A 61 12.40 10.48 -0.24
CA MET A 61 11.72 9.20 -0.33
C MET A 61 12.69 8.06 -0.09
N SER A 62 12.22 7.00 0.56
CA SER A 62 12.97 5.75 0.74
C SER A 62 12.07 4.56 0.44
N ALA A 63 12.59 3.55 -0.28
CA ALA A 63 11.94 2.27 -0.50
C ALA A 63 12.33 1.25 0.56
N TYR A 64 11.43 0.34 0.86
CA TYR A 64 11.59 -0.69 1.88
C TYR A 64 11.34 -2.08 1.30
N GLY A 65 12.30 -2.98 1.49
CA GLY A 65 12.23 -4.37 1.07
C GLY A 65 11.61 -5.29 2.13
N LYS A 66 11.63 -6.59 1.84
CA LYS A 66 10.97 -7.63 2.67
C LYS A 66 11.56 -7.78 4.08
N ASN A 67 12.86 -7.53 4.28
CA ASN A 67 13.52 -7.62 5.59
C ASN A 67 13.59 -6.25 6.27
N SER A 68 12.57 -5.45 6.11
CA SER A 68 12.44 -4.14 6.72
C SER A 68 11.20 -4.06 7.60
N ARG A 69 11.06 -2.96 8.33
CA ARG A 69 9.88 -2.71 9.16
C ARG A 69 8.55 -2.72 8.39
N TYR A 70 8.55 -2.48 7.08
CA TYR A 70 7.36 -2.55 6.21
C TYR A 70 7.33 -3.81 5.35
N GLY A 71 8.29 -4.71 5.57
CA GLY A 71 8.37 -5.98 4.84
C GLY A 71 7.16 -6.89 5.04
N TYR A 72 6.38 -6.68 6.12
CA TYR A 72 5.14 -7.41 6.37
C TYR A 72 4.10 -7.27 5.25
N LEU A 73 4.14 -6.20 4.47
CA LEU A 73 3.30 -6.06 3.27
C LEU A 73 3.57 -7.20 2.28
N HIS A 74 4.82 -7.63 2.19
CA HIS A 74 5.27 -8.71 1.30
C HIS A 74 5.23 -10.07 2.00
N THR A 75 5.82 -10.18 3.19
CA THR A 75 6.01 -11.46 3.89
C THR A 75 4.74 -11.95 4.58
N THR A 76 3.95 -11.04 5.16
CA THR A 76 2.76 -11.37 5.95
C THR A 76 1.48 -11.23 5.13
N PHE A 77 1.31 -10.13 4.41
CA PHE A 77 0.13 -9.91 3.56
C PHE A 77 0.22 -10.60 2.19
N GLY A 78 1.43 -10.96 1.74
CA GLY A 78 1.61 -11.73 0.52
C GLY A 78 1.59 -10.92 -0.78
N ILE A 79 1.80 -9.61 -0.71
CA ILE A 79 1.89 -8.74 -1.89
C ILE A 79 3.27 -8.96 -2.54
N PRO A 80 3.38 -9.38 -3.82
CA PRO A 80 4.67 -9.53 -4.48
C PRO A 80 5.44 -8.22 -4.52
N MET A 81 6.77 -8.27 -4.40
CA MET A 81 7.61 -7.08 -4.51
C MET A 81 7.70 -6.59 -5.96
N ALA A 82 7.64 -5.28 -6.17
CA ALA A 82 7.90 -4.68 -7.48
C ALA A 82 9.39 -4.61 -7.82
N ASP A 83 10.26 -4.58 -6.80
CA ASP A 83 11.72 -4.66 -6.94
C ASP A 83 12.28 -5.54 -5.82
N GLU A 84 12.84 -6.70 -6.18
CA GLU A 84 13.44 -7.64 -5.22
C GLU A 84 14.89 -7.26 -4.83
N HIS A 85 15.47 -6.23 -5.47
CA HIS A 85 16.86 -5.81 -5.27
C HIS A 85 16.99 -4.60 -4.33
N ILE A 86 15.92 -4.21 -3.63
CA ILE A 86 15.97 -3.11 -2.67
C ILE A 86 17.00 -3.43 -1.59
N GLN A 87 17.96 -2.52 -1.41
CA GLN A 87 18.98 -2.64 -0.38
C GLN A 87 18.36 -2.52 1.01
N GLU A 88 18.65 -3.50 1.85
CA GLU A 88 18.19 -3.51 3.22
C GLU A 88 18.96 -2.51 4.05
N ALA A 89 18.32 -1.44 4.46
CA ALA A 89 18.87 -0.43 5.33
C ALA A 89 17.84 -0.05 6.40
N ARG A 90 18.31 0.28 7.60
CA ARG A 90 17.44 0.68 8.73
C ARG A 90 16.44 1.78 8.37
N HIS A 91 16.83 2.70 7.49
CA HIS A 91 16.03 3.84 7.06
C HIS A 91 15.51 3.70 5.62
N GLY A 92 15.55 2.50 5.08
CA GLY A 92 15.20 2.21 3.70
C GLY A 92 16.28 2.66 2.70
N GLN A 93 16.10 2.26 1.45
CA GLN A 93 16.95 2.70 0.33
C GLN A 93 16.46 4.05 -0.17
N PRO A 94 17.29 5.12 -0.17
CA PRO A 94 16.91 6.38 -0.80
C PRO A 94 16.59 6.18 -2.27
N ILE A 95 15.47 6.77 -2.72
CA ILE A 95 14.99 6.66 -4.10
C ILE A 95 14.62 8.02 -4.67
N SER A 96 14.56 8.09 -6.02
CA SER A 96 14.10 9.25 -6.76
C SER A 96 12.76 8.99 -7.46
N PHE A 97 12.18 10.02 -8.06
CA PHE A 97 10.97 9.90 -8.88
C PHE A 97 11.22 9.05 -10.14
N GLU A 98 12.44 9.13 -10.72
CA GLU A 98 12.84 8.31 -11.86
C GLU A 98 12.92 6.83 -11.50
N TYR A 99 13.39 6.51 -10.27
CA TYR A 99 13.36 5.15 -9.76
C TYR A 99 11.93 4.61 -9.70
N LEU A 100 10.99 5.38 -9.13
CA LEU A 100 9.57 5.00 -9.07
C LEU A 100 8.96 4.80 -10.45
N GLN A 101 9.25 5.70 -11.38
CA GLN A 101 8.78 5.58 -12.77
C GLN A 101 9.36 4.33 -13.46
N LYS A 102 10.64 4.04 -13.26
CA LYS A 102 11.32 2.86 -13.85
C LYS A 102 10.82 1.56 -13.26
N THR A 103 10.67 1.49 -11.94
CA THR A 103 10.16 0.31 -11.22
C THR A 103 8.71 0.05 -11.57
N ASN A 104 7.93 1.10 -11.76
CA ASN A 104 6.54 1.09 -12.19
C ASN A 104 5.66 0.06 -11.45
N PRO A 105 5.54 0.13 -10.12
CA PRO A 105 4.76 -0.82 -9.35
C PRO A 105 3.26 -0.75 -9.73
N ASP A 106 2.55 -1.88 -9.61
CA ASP A 106 1.10 -1.90 -9.72
C ASP A 106 0.45 -1.16 -8.55
N TRP A 107 0.99 -1.36 -7.34
CA TRP A 107 0.54 -0.74 -6.09
C TRP A 107 1.68 0.02 -5.43
N LEU A 108 1.39 1.23 -4.95
CA LEU A 108 2.34 2.02 -4.16
C LEU A 108 1.79 2.20 -2.74
N PHE A 109 2.50 1.65 -1.76
CA PHE A 109 2.16 1.79 -0.33
C PHE A 109 3.01 2.90 0.26
N VAL A 110 2.36 3.93 0.75
CA VAL A 110 3.02 5.18 1.15
C VAL A 110 2.82 5.43 2.63
N LEU A 111 3.92 5.54 3.37
CA LEU A 111 3.91 6.08 4.72
C LEU A 111 4.38 7.53 4.70
N ASP A 112 3.54 8.43 5.16
CA ASP A 112 3.87 9.83 5.37
C ASP A 112 4.43 10.04 6.79
N ARG A 113 5.77 10.08 6.89
CA ARG A 113 6.41 10.31 8.19
C ARG A 113 6.09 11.70 8.72
N THR A 114 6.04 12.68 7.86
CA THR A 114 5.76 14.08 8.22
C THR A 114 4.42 14.20 8.93
N SER A 115 3.38 13.62 8.34
CA SER A 115 2.06 13.55 8.97
C SER A 115 2.07 12.72 10.26
N ALA A 116 2.84 11.62 10.29
CA ALA A 116 2.89 10.75 11.46
C ALA A 116 3.51 11.42 12.70
N VAL A 117 4.49 12.31 12.52
CA VAL A 117 5.16 13.00 13.62
C VAL A 117 4.64 14.42 13.87
N GLY A 118 3.63 14.86 13.09
CA GLY A 118 3.01 16.18 13.25
C GLY A 118 3.91 17.34 12.79
N GLU A 119 4.84 17.11 11.88
CA GLU A 119 5.67 18.15 11.28
C GLU A 119 4.90 18.92 10.19
N GLU A 120 5.03 20.24 10.16
CA GLU A 120 4.47 21.11 9.10
C GLU A 120 5.37 21.10 7.87
N CYS A 121 5.26 20.04 7.06
CA CYS A 121 5.96 19.91 5.79
C CYS A 121 4.99 19.46 4.68
N LYS A 122 5.48 19.29 3.46
CA LYS A 122 4.68 18.75 2.36
C LYS A 122 4.18 17.35 2.71
N SER A 123 2.88 17.12 2.57
CA SER A 123 2.31 15.78 2.70
C SER A 123 2.80 14.85 1.61
N ALA A 124 2.74 13.54 1.84
CA ALA A 124 3.08 12.53 0.83
C ALA A 124 2.30 12.73 -0.47
N GLN A 125 1.03 13.14 -0.39
CA GLN A 125 0.20 13.43 -1.57
C GLN A 125 0.78 14.56 -2.41
N MET A 126 1.24 15.65 -1.77
CA MET A 126 1.86 16.77 -2.47
C MET A 126 3.21 16.37 -3.08
N VAL A 127 3.99 15.53 -2.41
CA VAL A 127 5.28 15.04 -2.91
C VAL A 127 5.10 14.14 -4.13
N LEU A 128 4.09 13.27 -4.12
CA LEU A 128 3.79 12.33 -5.20
C LEU A 128 3.02 12.96 -6.36
N ASP A 129 2.52 14.18 -6.21
CA ASP A 129 1.94 14.94 -7.32
C ASP A 129 3.07 15.47 -8.23
N ASN A 130 3.60 14.56 -9.05
CA ASN A 130 4.77 14.77 -9.90
C ASN A 130 4.54 14.14 -11.28
N PRO A 131 4.95 14.81 -12.37
CA PRO A 131 4.77 14.30 -13.74
C PRO A 131 5.38 12.91 -14.00
N LEU A 132 6.44 12.52 -13.29
CA LEU A 132 7.02 11.16 -13.39
C LEU A 132 6.14 10.12 -12.71
N ILE A 133 5.58 10.46 -11.57
CA ILE A 133 4.65 9.58 -10.83
C ILE A 133 3.34 9.41 -11.58
N HIS A 134 2.82 10.47 -12.22
CA HIS A 134 1.61 10.41 -13.04
C HIS A 134 1.70 9.39 -14.19
N LYS A 135 2.90 9.03 -14.62
CA LYS A 135 3.15 8.01 -15.66
C LYS A 135 3.16 6.58 -15.12
N THR A 136 3.16 6.39 -13.80
CA THR A 136 3.21 5.04 -13.20
C THR A 136 1.85 4.37 -13.22
N THR A 137 1.86 3.05 -13.29
CA THR A 137 0.65 2.21 -13.22
C THR A 137 -0.14 2.47 -11.93
N ALA A 138 0.54 2.58 -10.79
CA ALA A 138 -0.09 2.84 -9.51
C ALA A 138 -0.86 4.17 -9.50
N TRP A 139 -0.33 5.23 -10.09
CA TRP A 139 -1.03 6.51 -10.20
C TRP A 139 -2.23 6.42 -11.14
N GLN A 140 -2.01 5.92 -12.36
CA GLN A 140 -3.04 5.87 -13.41
C GLN A 140 -4.26 5.03 -13.03
N LYS A 141 -4.05 3.98 -12.23
CA LYS A 141 -5.11 3.11 -11.74
C LYS A 141 -5.68 3.54 -10.38
N GLY A 142 -5.17 4.62 -9.77
CA GLY A 142 -5.56 5.03 -8.42
C GLY A 142 -5.17 4.01 -7.34
N GLN A 143 -4.07 3.30 -7.55
CA GLN A 143 -3.56 2.23 -6.67
C GLN A 143 -2.43 2.74 -5.76
N ILE A 144 -2.55 3.97 -5.28
CA ILE A 144 -1.68 4.53 -4.24
C ILE A 144 -2.41 4.44 -2.91
N VAL A 145 -1.84 3.69 -1.98
CA VAL A 145 -2.41 3.39 -0.67
C VAL A 145 -1.60 4.10 0.41
N TYR A 146 -2.22 5.03 1.10
CA TYR A 146 -1.59 5.73 2.22
C TYR A 146 -1.83 4.92 3.50
N LEU A 147 -0.74 4.45 4.12
CA LEU A 147 -0.76 3.70 5.36
C LEU A 147 -1.09 4.62 6.54
N SER A 148 -1.59 4.03 7.62
CA SER A 148 -1.86 4.78 8.85
C SER A 148 -0.56 5.34 9.46
N PRO A 149 -0.59 6.55 10.06
CA PRO A 149 0.51 7.03 10.93
C PRO A 149 0.91 6.04 12.03
N ASP A 150 -0.03 5.21 12.49
CA ASP A 150 0.23 4.17 13.49
C ASP A 150 1.26 3.15 13.02
N SER A 151 1.35 2.90 11.70
CA SER A 151 2.36 2.03 11.10
C SER A 151 3.80 2.54 11.32
N TYR A 152 3.95 3.83 11.62
CA TYR A 152 5.22 4.42 12.01
C TYR A 152 5.42 4.45 13.53
N LEU A 153 4.39 4.85 14.30
CA LEU A 153 4.48 5.15 15.72
C LEU A 153 4.21 3.92 16.61
N ALA A 154 3.20 3.11 16.27
CA ALA A 154 2.72 1.99 17.06
C ALA A 154 3.08 0.62 16.43
N PHE A 155 4.24 0.55 15.84
CA PHE A 155 4.76 -0.56 15.07
C PHE A 155 4.65 -1.92 15.78
N GLY A 156 3.94 -2.86 15.14
CA GLY A 156 3.72 -4.22 15.66
C GLY A 156 2.61 -4.34 16.71
N GLY A 157 1.88 -3.27 17.00
CA GLY A 157 0.75 -3.31 17.92
C GLY A 157 -0.51 -3.91 17.30
N TYR A 158 -1.40 -4.47 18.14
CA TYR A 158 -2.67 -5.07 17.74
C TYR A 158 -3.50 -4.12 16.85
N TYR A 159 -3.70 -2.89 17.28
CA TYR A 159 -4.49 -1.91 16.51
C TYR A 159 -3.83 -1.49 15.20
N GLN A 160 -2.50 -1.46 15.15
CA GLN A 160 -1.78 -1.16 13.90
C GLN A 160 -2.02 -2.28 12.88
N TRP A 161 -1.92 -3.56 13.29
CA TRP A 161 -2.21 -4.69 12.40
C TRP A 161 -3.62 -4.63 11.81
N HIS A 162 -4.63 -4.38 12.67
CA HIS A 162 -6.00 -4.24 12.23
C HIS A 162 -6.21 -3.08 11.26
N LYS A 163 -5.61 -1.94 11.56
CA LYS A 163 -5.78 -0.73 10.76
C LYS A 163 -5.13 -0.85 9.39
N ASP A 164 -3.90 -1.37 9.33
CA ASP A 164 -3.21 -1.59 8.07
C ASP A 164 -3.91 -2.66 7.22
N ALA A 165 -4.33 -3.76 7.83
CA ALA A 165 -5.11 -4.79 7.15
C ALA A 165 -6.41 -4.22 6.56
N GLN A 166 -7.13 -3.38 7.31
CA GLN A 166 -8.36 -2.77 6.82
C GLN A 166 -8.10 -1.80 5.66
N ILE A 167 -7.06 -0.95 5.77
CA ILE A 167 -6.66 -0.03 4.69
C ILE A 167 -6.36 -0.80 3.40
N ILE A 168 -5.60 -1.90 3.51
CA ILE A 168 -5.28 -2.75 2.35
C ILE A 168 -6.54 -3.39 1.77
N LEU A 169 -7.40 -3.98 2.61
CA LEU A 169 -8.66 -4.59 2.16
C LEU A 169 -9.55 -3.59 1.42
N ASP A 170 -9.73 -2.40 1.97
CA ASP A 170 -10.56 -1.35 1.37
C ASP A 170 -10.01 -0.92 0.00
N ALA A 171 -8.68 -0.76 -0.11
CA ALA A 171 -8.03 -0.40 -1.36
C ALA A 171 -8.22 -1.47 -2.45
N PHE A 172 -7.95 -2.74 -2.12
CA PHE A 172 -8.03 -3.84 -3.08
C PHE A 172 -9.48 -4.19 -3.46
N ASN A 173 -10.43 -4.08 -2.54
CA ASN A 173 -11.85 -4.30 -2.81
C ASN A 173 -12.46 -3.17 -3.65
N LYS A 174 -12.06 -1.91 -3.42
CA LYS A 174 -12.50 -0.77 -4.23
C LYS A 174 -12.09 -0.91 -5.69
N THR A 175 -10.88 -1.36 -5.95
CA THR A 175 -10.36 -1.58 -7.31
C THR A 175 -11.06 -2.76 -8.01
N ALA A 176 -11.50 -3.78 -7.25
CA ALA A 176 -12.24 -4.91 -7.80
C ALA A 176 -13.67 -4.55 -8.23
N GLN A 177 -14.22 -3.45 -7.72
CA GLN A 177 -15.59 -2.98 -8.03
C GLN A 177 -15.64 -1.88 -9.11
N ALA A 178 -14.49 -1.37 -9.56
CA ALA A 178 -14.46 -0.43 -10.67
C ALA A 178 -14.91 -1.12 -11.96
N PRO A 179 -15.98 -0.65 -12.68
CA PRO A 179 -16.39 -1.25 -13.93
C PRO A 179 -15.24 -1.15 -14.95
N SER A 180 -15.05 -2.22 -15.70
CA SER A 180 -14.18 -2.18 -16.87
C SER A 180 -14.89 -1.40 -17.98
N ASP A 181 -14.83 -0.08 -17.93
CA ASP A 181 -15.27 0.78 -19.03
C ASP A 181 -14.25 0.73 -20.18
N THR A 182 -14.23 -0.41 -20.86
CA THR A 182 -13.77 -0.51 -22.24
C THR A 182 -14.97 -0.87 -23.11
N ALA A 183 -15.92 0.06 -23.22
CA ALA A 183 -16.88 0.04 -24.31
C ALA A 183 -16.44 1.11 -25.32
N THR A 184 -15.80 0.63 -26.35
CA THR A 184 -15.54 1.28 -27.63
C THR A 184 -16.78 2.04 -28.10
N SER A 185 -16.76 3.35 -28.03
CA SER A 185 -17.69 4.16 -28.81
C SER A 185 -17.05 4.43 -30.18
N GLU A 186 -17.41 3.61 -31.15
CA GLU A 186 -17.23 3.96 -32.56
C GLU A 186 -18.00 5.27 -32.86
N PRO A 187 -17.39 6.24 -33.55
CA PRO A 187 -18.15 7.39 -34.03
C PRO A 187 -19.03 6.95 -35.20
N LYS A 188 -20.35 7.05 -35.02
CA LYS A 188 -21.29 6.98 -36.15
C LYS A 188 -20.97 8.11 -37.13
N ALA A 189 -20.60 7.73 -38.34
CA ALA A 189 -20.58 8.60 -39.47
C ALA A 189 -22.02 9.02 -39.83
N ASP A 190 -22.38 10.26 -39.61
CA ASP A 190 -23.54 10.88 -40.19
C ASP A 190 -23.28 11.17 -41.65
N ASN A 191 -23.88 10.35 -42.50
CA ASN A 191 -24.13 10.66 -43.90
C ASN A 191 -25.18 11.77 -43.97
N ALA A 192 -24.77 12.96 -44.27
CA ALA A 192 -25.64 13.98 -44.78
C ALA A 192 -25.63 13.89 -46.31
N ASP A 193 -26.64 13.27 -46.84
CA ASP A 193 -26.98 13.32 -48.27
C ASP A 193 -27.90 14.51 -48.51
N SER A 194 -27.40 15.32 -49.43
CA SER A 194 -28.09 16.06 -50.52
C SER A 194 -29.55 16.51 -50.31
N ASP A 195 -29.90 17.63 -50.74
CA ASP A 195 -30.17 17.92 -52.14
C ASP A 195 -30.49 19.41 -52.37
N PRO A 196 -30.15 19.97 -53.50
CA PRO A 196 -30.49 21.31 -53.86
C PRO A 196 -31.79 21.31 -54.64
N LYS A 197 -32.63 22.27 -54.47
CA LYS A 197 -33.41 22.94 -55.60
C LYS A 197 -34.43 23.94 -55.02
N ASN A 198 -34.28 25.06 -55.67
CA ASN A 198 -35.32 25.85 -56.31
C ASN A 198 -35.79 27.14 -55.65
N LYS A 199 -35.44 28.12 -56.35
CA LYS A 199 -36.01 29.38 -56.69
C LYS A 199 -35.51 30.56 -55.90
#